data_68ca21ed812655953bcbcf4b5e7d5466
#
_entry.id   68ca21ed812655953bcbcf4b5e7d5466
#
_cell.length_a   1.000
_cell.length_b   1.000
_cell.length_c   1.000
_cell.angle_alpha   90.00
_cell.angle_beta   90.00
_cell.angle_gamma   90.00
#
_symmetry.space_group_name_H-M   'P 1'
#
loop_
_entity.id
_entity.type
_entity.pdbx_description
1 polymer ?
#
loop_
_entity_poly.entity_id
_entity_poly.type
_entity_poly.pdbx_seq_one_letter_code
_entity_poly.pdbx_strand_id
1 'polypeptide(L)'
;AQGRSLPAVLLKFPSNNLGTFETLGPDTPPLTIKTLNELYWILGDMTFCERAAMLANVCSPENRNIRMMKRLAEINLVKGDYDAARKYLRILQKTFVWSRWANRAFDALGRKASSYDKALLQQYIDKRPYLNTRDTLRLNDNCHTIMSELMESNPNNNIAVNYMLCSDLLLKDMETFKHDYDAYYLKQQNVTYEKLYQEALAIYLTGTKAPPAEW
;
A
#
# COMPACT_ATOMS: atom_id res chain seq x y z
N ALA A 1 16.34 11.07 0.55
CA ALA A 1 15.85 9.70 0.57
C ALA A 1 17.03 8.79 0.26
N GLN A 2 17.64 8.22 1.28
CA GLN A 2 18.74 7.26 1.12
C GLN A 2 18.13 5.93 0.67
N GLY A 3 18.57 5.47 -0.50
CA GLY A 3 18.11 4.28 -1.17
C GLY A 3 18.36 2.99 -0.41
N ARG A 4 17.47 2.71 0.54
CA ARG A 4 17.31 1.33 1.00
C ARG A 4 16.42 0.63 -0.02
N SER A 5 16.87 -0.52 -0.54
CA SER A 5 16.04 -1.31 -1.43
C SER A 5 14.71 -1.62 -0.75
N LEU A 6 13.62 -1.57 -1.49
CA LEU A 6 12.28 -1.86 -0.99
C LEU A 6 12.22 -3.22 -0.26
N PRO A 7 12.82 -4.32 -0.76
CA PRO A 7 12.91 -5.58 -0.05
C PRO A 7 13.50 -5.47 1.35
N ALA A 8 14.58 -4.71 1.52
CA ALA A 8 15.22 -4.54 2.83
C ALA A 8 14.33 -3.77 3.83
N VAL A 9 13.44 -2.93 3.36
CA VAL A 9 12.45 -2.25 4.20
C VAL A 9 11.35 -3.24 4.59
N LEU A 10 10.85 -4.05 3.65
CA LEU A 10 9.79 -5.02 3.87
C LEU A 10 10.21 -6.15 4.82
N LEU A 11 11.46 -6.61 4.75
CA LEU A 11 12.02 -7.62 5.66
C LEU A 11 12.07 -7.18 7.13
N LYS A 12 11.88 -5.89 7.42
CA LYS A 12 11.76 -5.40 8.79
C LYS A 12 10.38 -5.65 9.42
N PHE A 13 9.39 -6.01 8.61
CA PHE A 13 8.08 -6.40 9.11
C PHE A 13 8.09 -7.92 9.37
N PRO A 14 8.02 -8.37 10.63
CA PRO A 14 8.00 -9.81 10.93
C PRO A 14 6.80 -10.48 10.26
N SER A 15 7.02 -11.66 9.70
CA SER A 15 5.97 -12.46 9.04
C SER A 15 4.76 -12.74 9.94
N ASN A 16 4.97 -12.81 11.26
CA ASN A 16 3.90 -12.98 12.24
C ASN A 16 2.94 -11.77 12.31
N ASN A 17 3.30 -10.64 11.72
CA ASN A 17 2.44 -9.46 11.62
C ASN A 17 1.68 -9.40 10.28
N LEU A 18 1.69 -10.48 9.50
CA LEU A 18 0.80 -10.62 8.34
C LEU A 18 -0.68 -10.61 8.74
N GLY A 19 -0.99 -10.92 10.01
CA GLY A 19 -2.27 -10.60 10.65
C GLY A 19 -2.61 -9.10 10.69
N THR A 20 -1.72 -8.24 10.19
CA THR A 20 -2.01 -6.81 9.99
C THR A 20 -3.11 -6.56 8.96
N PHE A 21 -3.42 -7.56 8.15
CA PHE A 21 -4.54 -7.51 7.21
C PHE A 21 -5.86 -8.01 7.82
N GLU A 22 -5.83 -8.48 9.06
CA GLU A 22 -7.05 -8.79 9.81
C GLU A 22 -7.95 -7.57 9.94
N THR A 23 -9.23 -7.83 10.13
CA THR A 23 -10.25 -6.80 10.28
C THR A 23 -9.88 -5.87 11.45
N LEU A 24 -9.66 -4.61 11.15
CA LEU A 24 -9.44 -3.60 12.17
C LEU A 24 -10.72 -3.44 13.00
N GLY A 25 -10.61 -3.61 14.30
CA GLY A 25 -11.73 -3.45 15.26
C GLY A 25 -11.62 -2.15 16.08
N PRO A 26 -12.68 -1.81 16.83
CA PRO A 26 -12.69 -0.65 17.71
C PRO A 26 -11.61 -0.69 18.79
N ASP A 27 -11.22 -1.89 19.22
CA ASP A 27 -10.21 -2.12 20.25
C ASP A 27 -8.77 -2.05 19.73
N THR A 28 -8.59 -1.87 18.42
CA THR A 28 -7.26 -1.76 17.82
C THR A 28 -6.58 -0.46 18.27
N PRO A 29 -5.35 -0.51 18.81
CA PRO A 29 -4.65 0.68 19.25
C PRO A 29 -4.55 1.74 18.14
N PRO A 30 -4.80 3.01 18.43
CA PRO A 30 -4.81 4.08 17.40
C PRO A 30 -3.51 4.21 16.62
N LEU A 31 -2.38 3.91 17.26
CA LEU A 31 -1.07 3.93 16.58
C LEU A 31 -0.97 2.82 15.53
N THR A 32 -1.46 1.62 15.85
CA THR A 32 -1.51 0.48 14.93
C THR A 32 -2.36 0.82 13.71
N ILE A 33 -3.56 1.38 13.91
CA ILE A 33 -4.44 1.78 12.81
C ILE A 33 -3.77 2.81 11.89
N LYS A 34 -3.05 3.78 12.46
CA LYS A 34 -2.30 4.78 11.68
C LYS A 34 -1.17 4.15 10.88
N THR A 35 -0.44 3.22 11.47
CA THR A 35 0.66 2.52 10.79
C THR A 35 0.15 1.65 9.66
N LEU A 36 -0.94 0.93 9.88
CA LEU A 36 -1.61 0.13 8.85
C LEU A 36 -2.14 0.99 7.71
N ASN A 37 -2.71 2.16 8.03
CA ASN A 37 -3.15 3.10 7.00
C ASN A 37 -2.00 3.53 6.07
N GLU A 38 -0.81 3.81 6.62
CA GLU A 38 0.36 4.13 5.79
C GLU A 38 0.82 2.93 4.97
N LEU A 39 0.79 1.73 5.53
CA LEU A 39 1.12 0.50 4.82
C LEU A 39 0.17 0.27 3.64
N TYR A 40 -1.14 0.35 3.85
CA TYR A 40 -2.13 0.21 2.78
C TYR A 40 -1.97 1.29 1.69
N TRP A 41 -1.63 2.51 2.09
CA TRP A 41 -1.34 3.58 1.13
C TRP A 41 -0.12 3.28 0.25
N ILE A 42 0.93 2.72 0.85
CA ILE A 42 2.16 2.33 0.13
C ILE A 42 1.90 1.14 -0.79
N LEU A 43 1.19 0.13 -0.31
CA LEU A 43 0.81 -1.06 -1.08
C LEU A 43 -0.17 -0.75 -2.22
N GLY A 44 -0.85 0.39 -2.16
CA GLY A 44 -1.89 0.74 -3.12
C GLY A 44 -3.26 0.15 -2.80
N ASP A 45 -3.46 -0.38 -1.59
CA ASP A 45 -4.76 -0.85 -1.13
C ASP A 45 -5.62 0.33 -0.66
N MET A 46 -6.22 1.03 -1.60
CA MET A 46 -6.98 2.25 -1.32
C MET A 46 -8.24 1.99 -0.52
N THR A 47 -8.86 0.83 -0.67
CA THR A 47 -10.08 0.45 0.07
C THR A 47 -9.79 0.28 1.56
N PHE A 48 -8.77 -0.51 1.91
CA PHE A 48 -8.39 -0.69 3.31
C PHE A 48 -7.73 0.56 3.89
N CYS A 49 -7.00 1.32 3.09
CA CYS A 49 -6.46 2.62 3.48
C CYS A 49 -7.59 3.57 3.92
N GLU A 50 -8.70 3.64 3.17
CA GLU A 50 -9.85 4.45 3.51
C GLU A 50 -10.55 3.97 4.78
N ARG A 51 -10.81 2.66 4.89
CA ARG A 51 -11.42 2.05 6.09
C ARG A 51 -10.59 2.32 7.34
N ALA A 52 -9.28 2.10 7.27
CA ALA A 52 -8.36 2.40 8.37
C ALA A 52 -8.37 3.89 8.74
N ALA A 53 -8.41 4.80 7.76
CA ALA A 53 -8.48 6.24 8.01
C ALA A 53 -9.79 6.65 8.67
N MET A 54 -10.92 6.08 8.24
CA MET A 54 -12.24 6.32 8.85
C MET A 54 -12.27 5.80 10.29
N LEU A 55 -11.84 4.56 10.51
CA LEU A 55 -11.79 3.96 11.84
C LEU A 55 -10.90 4.77 12.79
N ALA A 56 -9.69 5.12 12.36
CA ALA A 56 -8.78 5.94 13.17
C ALA A 56 -9.37 7.32 13.50
N ASN A 57 -10.19 7.87 12.61
CA ASN A 57 -10.86 9.14 12.87
C ASN A 57 -11.97 8.98 13.91
N VAL A 58 -12.78 7.90 13.82
CA VAL A 58 -13.86 7.60 14.79
C VAL A 58 -13.30 7.29 16.18
N CYS A 59 -12.21 6.50 16.24
CA CYS A 59 -11.56 6.13 17.51
C CYS A 59 -10.70 7.25 18.12
N SER A 60 -10.57 8.38 17.46
CA SER A 60 -9.81 9.52 17.98
C SER A 60 -10.69 10.41 18.87
N PRO A 61 -10.11 11.10 19.90
CA PRO A 61 -10.85 12.05 20.70
C PRO A 61 -11.58 13.08 19.83
N GLU A 62 -12.82 13.36 20.16
CA GLU A 62 -13.71 14.27 19.41
C GLU A 62 -13.93 13.87 17.94
N ASN A 63 -13.67 12.62 17.58
CA ASN A 63 -13.70 12.11 16.20
C ASN A 63 -12.84 12.96 15.24
N ARG A 64 -11.71 13.48 15.70
CA ARG A 64 -10.84 14.39 14.95
C ARG A 64 -9.41 13.90 14.90
N ASN A 65 -9.08 13.19 13.82
CA ASN A 65 -7.71 12.86 13.50
C ASN A 65 -7.29 13.59 12.22
N ILE A 66 -6.65 14.75 12.40
CA ILE A 66 -6.27 15.64 11.28
C ILE A 66 -5.41 14.94 10.22
N ARG A 67 -4.50 14.03 10.64
CA ARG A 67 -3.68 13.23 9.70
C ARG A 67 -4.56 12.29 8.87
N MET A 68 -5.53 11.65 9.50
CA MET A 68 -6.44 10.74 8.81
C MET A 68 -7.46 11.49 7.95
N MET A 69 -7.89 12.68 8.37
CA MET A 69 -8.69 13.57 7.51
C MET A 69 -7.92 13.96 6.24
N LYS A 70 -6.61 14.22 6.36
CA LYS A 70 -5.76 14.45 5.18
C LYS A 70 -5.74 13.22 4.29
N ARG A 71 -5.56 12.02 4.86
CA ARG A 71 -5.59 10.76 4.10
C ARG A 71 -6.92 10.56 3.37
N LEU A 72 -8.04 10.83 4.02
CA LEU A 72 -9.37 10.75 3.39
C LEU A 72 -9.51 11.75 2.23
N ALA A 73 -8.98 12.97 2.38
CA ALA A 73 -8.92 13.91 1.26
C ALA A 73 -8.09 13.36 0.10
N GLU A 74 -6.90 12.82 0.37
CA GLU A 74 -6.01 12.22 -0.64
C GLU A 74 -6.68 11.06 -1.37
N ILE A 75 -7.33 10.15 -0.66
CA ILE A 75 -8.03 9.01 -1.25
C ILE A 75 -9.17 9.49 -2.17
N ASN A 76 -9.94 10.49 -1.75
CA ASN A 76 -11.02 11.04 -2.57
C ASN A 76 -10.48 11.77 -3.82
N LEU A 77 -9.29 12.38 -3.74
CA LEU A 77 -8.61 12.90 -4.92
C LEU A 77 -8.21 11.78 -5.89
N VAL A 78 -7.70 10.66 -5.39
CA VAL A 78 -7.39 9.46 -6.19
C VAL A 78 -8.65 8.92 -6.85
N LYS A 79 -9.73 8.74 -6.09
CA LYS A 79 -11.03 8.25 -6.60
C LYS A 79 -11.66 9.18 -7.64
N GLY A 80 -11.29 10.47 -7.63
CA GLY A 80 -11.95 11.50 -8.43
C GLY A 80 -13.26 12.01 -7.83
N ASP A 81 -13.59 11.63 -6.59
CA ASP A 81 -14.70 12.20 -5.85
C ASP A 81 -14.27 13.58 -5.26
N TYR A 82 -14.29 14.55 -6.13
CA TYR A 82 -13.83 15.89 -5.80
C TYR A 82 -14.77 16.61 -4.82
N ASP A 83 -16.03 16.22 -4.74
CA ASP A 83 -16.97 16.83 -3.78
C ASP A 83 -16.73 16.33 -2.37
N ALA A 84 -16.48 15.04 -2.20
CA ALA A 84 -16.02 14.49 -0.92
C ALA A 84 -14.64 15.06 -0.55
N ALA A 85 -13.70 15.13 -1.48
CA ALA A 85 -12.39 15.73 -1.24
C ALA A 85 -12.50 17.17 -0.73
N ARG A 86 -13.33 18.01 -1.36
CA ARG A 86 -13.55 19.41 -0.94
C ARG A 86 -14.05 19.53 0.51
N LYS A 87 -14.88 18.59 0.99
CA LYS A 87 -15.35 18.59 2.38
C LYS A 87 -14.18 18.47 3.37
N TYR A 88 -13.30 17.49 3.14
CA TYR A 88 -12.11 17.30 3.97
C TYR A 88 -11.12 18.44 3.83
N LEU A 89 -10.90 18.94 2.62
CA LEU A 89 -10.00 20.07 2.37
C LEU A 89 -10.43 21.33 3.10
N ARG A 90 -11.73 21.65 3.15
CA ARG A 90 -12.26 22.78 3.93
C ARG A 90 -11.98 22.68 5.44
N ILE A 91 -12.00 21.47 5.99
CA ILE A 91 -11.62 21.24 7.38
C ILE A 91 -10.13 21.48 7.56
N LEU A 92 -9.31 20.91 6.66
CA LEU A 92 -7.85 21.01 6.71
C LEU A 92 -7.32 22.43 6.48
N GLN A 93 -8.01 23.25 5.70
CA GLN A 93 -7.71 24.68 5.51
C GLN A 93 -7.71 25.46 6.83
N LYS A 94 -8.50 25.02 7.82
CA LYS A 94 -8.58 25.63 9.15
C LYS A 94 -7.51 25.12 10.13
N THR A 95 -6.65 24.20 9.71
CA THR A 95 -5.59 23.62 10.55
C THR A 95 -4.27 24.34 10.31
N PHE A 96 -3.46 24.45 11.37
CA PHE A 96 -2.14 25.09 11.26
C PHE A 96 -1.17 24.28 10.35
N VAL A 97 -1.18 22.96 10.48
CA VAL A 97 -0.19 22.09 9.81
C VAL A 97 -0.48 21.90 8.33
N TRP A 98 -1.77 21.70 7.97
CA TRP A 98 -2.14 21.26 6.62
C TRP A 98 -2.84 22.34 5.77
N SER A 99 -3.03 23.56 6.31
CA SER A 99 -3.73 24.64 5.60
C SER A 99 -3.11 24.97 4.24
N ARG A 100 -1.79 25.08 4.18
CA ARG A 100 -1.08 25.37 2.92
C ARG A 100 -1.30 24.28 1.86
N TRP A 101 -1.16 23.02 2.26
CA TRP A 101 -1.41 21.89 1.36
C TRP A 101 -2.89 21.84 0.92
N ALA A 102 -3.80 22.03 1.85
CA ALA A 102 -5.24 21.98 1.60
C ALA A 102 -5.71 23.10 0.65
N ASN A 103 -5.17 24.32 0.80
CA ASN A 103 -5.43 25.41 -0.12
C ASN A 103 -4.98 25.06 -1.54
N ARG A 104 -3.75 24.58 -1.71
CA ARG A 104 -3.23 24.15 -3.00
C ARG A 104 -4.06 23.05 -3.64
N ALA A 105 -4.41 22.02 -2.86
CA ALA A 105 -5.23 20.92 -3.34
C ALA A 105 -6.65 21.40 -3.73
N PHE A 106 -7.21 22.34 -2.98
CA PHE A 106 -8.51 22.95 -3.28
C PHE A 106 -8.45 23.79 -4.56
N ASP A 107 -7.40 24.60 -4.73
CA ASP A 107 -7.18 25.42 -5.91
C ASP A 107 -6.95 24.56 -7.16
N ALA A 108 -6.26 23.42 -7.02
CA ALA A 108 -6.05 22.43 -8.08
C ALA A 108 -7.37 21.89 -8.66
N LEU A 109 -8.43 21.85 -7.86
CA LEU A 109 -9.77 21.43 -8.28
C LEU A 109 -10.56 22.58 -8.96
N GLY A 110 -10.02 23.78 -9.00
CA GLY A 110 -10.63 24.95 -9.60
C GLY A 110 -10.35 25.06 -11.10
N ARG A 111 -11.22 25.80 -11.83
CA ARG A 111 -11.05 26.03 -13.28
C ARG A 111 -9.78 26.85 -13.63
N LYS A 112 -9.27 27.66 -12.71
CA LYS A 112 -8.10 28.53 -12.88
C LYS A 112 -6.86 28.01 -12.15
N ALA A 113 -6.76 26.68 -11.96
CA ALA A 113 -5.64 26.07 -11.27
C ALA A 113 -4.31 26.39 -11.98
N SER A 114 -3.29 26.76 -11.20
CA SER A 114 -1.92 26.96 -11.72
C SER A 114 -1.32 25.64 -12.19
N SER A 115 -0.25 25.69 -12.99
CA SER A 115 0.48 24.49 -13.41
C SER A 115 1.04 23.72 -12.21
N TYR A 116 1.45 24.42 -11.17
CA TYR A 116 1.98 23.86 -9.93
C TYR A 116 0.91 23.13 -9.12
N ASP A 117 -0.31 23.64 -9.07
CA ASP A 117 -1.43 22.99 -8.39
C ASP A 117 -1.95 21.79 -9.18
N LYS A 118 -1.97 21.89 -10.50
CA LYS A 118 -2.29 20.76 -11.39
C LYS A 118 -1.29 19.62 -11.24
N ALA A 119 -0.01 19.91 -11.08
CA ALA A 119 1.01 18.89 -10.80
C ALA A 119 0.77 18.18 -9.47
N LEU A 120 0.27 18.88 -8.44
CA LEU A 120 -0.14 18.24 -7.18
C LEU A 120 -1.31 17.28 -7.41
N LEU A 121 -2.33 17.67 -8.17
CA LEU A 121 -3.48 16.82 -8.47
C LEU A 121 -3.06 15.59 -9.31
N GLN A 122 -2.13 15.78 -10.26
CA GLN A 122 -1.64 14.71 -11.11
C GLN A 122 -1.04 13.55 -10.30
N GLN A 123 -0.32 13.82 -9.21
CA GLN A 123 0.22 12.80 -8.32
C GLN A 123 -0.85 11.85 -7.75
N TYR A 124 -2.07 12.34 -7.55
CA TYR A 124 -3.19 11.52 -7.10
C TYR A 124 -3.88 10.81 -8.28
N ILE A 125 -3.96 11.46 -9.44
CA ILE A 125 -4.48 10.83 -10.66
C ILE A 125 -3.62 9.63 -11.06
N ASP A 126 -2.30 9.73 -10.93
CA ASP A 126 -1.34 8.66 -11.23
C ASP A 126 -1.50 7.44 -10.31
N LYS A 127 -2.18 7.62 -9.17
CA LYS A 127 -2.52 6.52 -8.26
C LYS A 127 -3.87 5.83 -8.58
N ARG A 128 -4.63 6.29 -9.55
CA ARG A 128 -5.91 5.67 -9.94
C ARG A 128 -5.81 4.20 -10.35
N PRO A 129 -4.74 3.72 -11.02
CA PRO A 129 -4.58 2.30 -11.30
C PRO A 129 -4.57 1.40 -10.06
N TYR A 130 -4.31 1.97 -8.87
CA TYR A 130 -4.36 1.27 -7.59
C TYR A 130 -5.76 1.18 -6.98
N LEU A 131 -6.79 1.74 -7.63
CA LEU A 131 -8.16 1.60 -7.16
C LEU A 131 -8.65 0.19 -7.46
N ASN A 132 -8.99 -0.54 -6.41
CA ASN A 132 -9.61 -1.84 -6.57
C ASN A 132 -11.04 -1.67 -7.11
N THR A 133 -11.36 -2.43 -8.14
CA THR A 133 -12.72 -2.45 -8.74
C THR A 133 -13.68 -3.33 -7.95
N ARG A 134 -13.16 -4.19 -7.07
CA ARG A 134 -13.96 -5.09 -6.23
C ARG A 134 -14.09 -4.50 -4.83
N ASP A 135 -15.31 -4.27 -4.38
CA ASP A 135 -15.60 -3.95 -2.98
C ASP A 135 -15.76 -5.27 -2.19
N THR A 136 -14.62 -5.89 -1.88
CA THR A 136 -14.59 -7.15 -1.14
C THR A 136 -14.42 -6.89 0.35
N LEU A 137 -15.24 -7.55 1.15
CA LEU A 137 -14.99 -7.72 2.58
C LEU A 137 -13.92 -8.81 2.72
N ARG A 138 -12.73 -8.41 3.12
CA ARG A 138 -11.66 -9.35 3.46
C ARG A 138 -11.81 -9.74 4.92
N LEU A 139 -12.10 -11.00 5.14
CA LEU A 139 -12.18 -11.62 6.46
C LEU A 139 -11.08 -12.68 6.51
N ASN A 140 -10.04 -12.44 7.29
CA ASN A 140 -8.94 -13.40 7.56
C ASN A 140 -8.18 -13.89 6.31
N ASP A 141 -8.01 -13.03 5.31
CA ASP A 141 -7.22 -13.36 4.14
C ASP A 141 -5.72 -13.37 4.48
N ASN A 142 -5.01 -14.34 3.92
CA ASN A 142 -3.56 -14.37 4.04
C ASN A 142 -2.91 -13.30 3.16
N CYS A 143 -1.65 -12.99 3.44
CA CYS A 143 -0.90 -11.97 2.69
C CYS A 143 -0.88 -12.25 1.19
N HIS A 144 -0.68 -13.49 0.79
CA HIS A 144 -0.59 -13.89 -0.61
C HIS A 144 -1.88 -13.56 -1.36
N THR A 145 -3.06 -13.92 -0.82
CA THR A 145 -4.36 -13.61 -1.40
C THR A 145 -4.54 -12.10 -1.59
N ILE A 146 -4.21 -11.31 -0.56
CA ILE A 146 -4.34 -9.85 -0.61
C ILE A 146 -3.42 -9.24 -1.68
N MET A 147 -2.15 -9.68 -1.74
CA MET A 147 -1.22 -9.17 -2.75
C MET A 147 -1.63 -9.57 -4.16
N SER A 148 -2.14 -10.79 -4.35
CA SER A 148 -2.67 -11.26 -5.64
C SER A 148 -3.84 -10.40 -6.11
N GLU A 149 -4.79 -10.06 -5.24
CA GLU A 149 -5.90 -9.16 -5.57
C GLU A 149 -5.44 -7.74 -5.96
N LEU A 150 -4.40 -7.21 -5.28
CA LEU A 150 -3.83 -5.92 -5.65
C LEU A 150 -3.16 -5.96 -7.01
N MET A 151 -2.53 -7.09 -7.38
CA MET A 151 -1.91 -7.28 -8.68
C MET A 151 -2.94 -7.55 -9.79
N GLU A 152 -4.07 -8.20 -9.48
CA GLU A 152 -5.20 -8.29 -10.42
C GLU A 152 -5.73 -6.90 -10.80
N SER A 153 -5.81 -6.00 -9.82
CA SER A 153 -6.27 -4.61 -10.04
C SER A 153 -5.22 -3.77 -10.77
N ASN A 154 -3.95 -3.97 -10.46
CA ASN A 154 -2.82 -3.30 -11.08
C ASN A 154 -1.63 -4.26 -11.26
N PRO A 155 -1.49 -4.90 -12.44
CA PRO A 155 -0.39 -5.83 -12.71
C PRO A 155 1.01 -5.23 -12.56
N ASN A 156 1.15 -3.91 -12.63
CA ASN A 156 2.41 -3.20 -12.44
C ASN A 156 2.64 -2.72 -11.00
N ASN A 157 1.90 -3.27 -10.04
CA ASN A 157 2.11 -2.96 -8.62
C ASN A 157 3.36 -3.68 -8.09
N ASN A 158 4.53 -3.16 -8.42
CA ASN A 158 5.82 -3.73 -8.03
C ASN A 158 6.00 -3.79 -6.50
N ILE A 159 5.31 -2.93 -5.73
CA ILE A 159 5.38 -2.94 -4.27
C ILE A 159 4.67 -4.17 -3.73
N ALA A 160 3.48 -4.49 -4.23
CA ALA A 160 2.73 -5.68 -3.82
C ALA A 160 3.50 -6.97 -4.18
N VAL A 161 4.06 -7.04 -5.40
CA VAL A 161 4.89 -8.18 -5.83
C VAL A 161 6.11 -8.35 -4.92
N ASN A 162 6.85 -7.28 -4.64
CA ASN A 162 8.02 -7.35 -3.75
C ASN A 162 7.63 -7.74 -2.32
N TYR A 163 6.46 -7.27 -1.84
CA TYR A 163 5.98 -7.64 -0.52
C TYR A 163 5.68 -9.14 -0.45
N MET A 164 5.02 -9.68 -1.47
CA MET A 164 4.71 -11.11 -1.58
C MET A 164 5.97 -11.96 -1.61
N LEU A 165 6.92 -11.66 -2.51
CA LEU A 165 8.18 -12.40 -2.60
C LEU A 165 9.00 -12.36 -1.31
N CYS A 166 9.04 -11.21 -0.62
CA CYS A 166 9.70 -11.10 0.67
C CYS A 166 8.99 -11.94 1.75
N SER A 167 7.65 -12.03 1.70
CA SER A 167 6.88 -12.88 2.60
C SER A 167 7.23 -14.35 2.40
N ASP A 168 7.29 -14.81 1.16
CA ASP A 168 7.63 -16.21 0.83
C ASP A 168 9.04 -16.57 1.32
N LEU A 169 10.01 -15.67 1.12
CA LEU A 169 11.36 -15.86 1.64
C LEU A 169 11.42 -15.90 3.16
N LEU A 170 10.62 -15.08 3.86
CA LEU A 170 10.54 -15.10 5.32
C LEU A 170 9.90 -16.39 5.85
N LEU A 171 8.92 -16.91 5.13
CA LEU A 171 8.28 -18.21 5.43
C LEU A 171 9.13 -19.41 5.00
N LYS A 172 10.24 -19.16 4.30
CA LYS A 172 11.12 -20.17 3.69
C LYS A 172 10.38 -21.06 2.68
N ASP A 173 9.32 -20.56 2.09
CA ASP A 173 8.57 -21.23 1.04
C ASP A 173 9.17 -20.91 -0.33
N MET A 174 10.21 -21.67 -0.66
CA MET A 174 10.98 -21.46 -1.89
C MET A 174 10.22 -21.89 -3.15
N GLU A 175 9.27 -22.80 -3.03
CA GLU A 175 8.43 -23.24 -4.15
C GLU A 175 7.47 -22.12 -4.54
N THR A 176 6.74 -21.57 -3.57
CA THR A 176 5.83 -20.44 -3.80
C THR A 176 6.61 -19.21 -4.26
N PHE A 177 7.78 -18.92 -3.65
CA PHE A 177 8.65 -17.83 -4.09
C PHE A 177 9.03 -17.97 -5.58
N LYS A 178 9.44 -19.17 -6.04
CA LYS A 178 9.82 -19.41 -7.44
C LYS A 178 8.64 -19.24 -8.38
N HIS A 179 7.48 -19.79 -8.00
CA HIS A 179 6.25 -19.63 -8.75
C HIS A 179 5.88 -18.14 -8.92
N ASP A 180 5.87 -17.39 -7.83
CA ASP A 180 5.44 -15.98 -7.82
C ASP A 180 6.46 -15.06 -8.50
N TYR A 181 7.74 -15.39 -8.39
CA TYR A 181 8.78 -14.70 -9.14
C TYR A 181 8.54 -14.80 -10.65
N ASP A 182 8.26 -16.01 -11.17
CA ASP A 182 7.99 -16.23 -12.59
C ASP A 182 6.63 -15.66 -13.02
N ALA A 183 5.62 -15.84 -12.17
CA ALA A 183 4.24 -15.45 -12.50
C ALA A 183 4.02 -13.94 -12.51
N TYR A 184 4.67 -13.23 -11.59
CA TYR A 184 4.39 -11.81 -11.35
C TYR A 184 5.62 -10.91 -11.52
N TYR A 185 6.78 -11.26 -10.94
CA TYR A 185 7.93 -10.36 -10.93
C TYR A 185 8.53 -10.15 -12.30
N LEU A 186 8.75 -11.23 -13.06
CA LEU A 186 9.33 -11.14 -14.41
C LEU A 186 8.40 -10.45 -15.41
N LYS A 187 7.10 -10.31 -15.09
CA LYS A 187 6.13 -9.64 -15.96
C LYS A 187 6.02 -8.14 -15.69
N GLN A 188 6.71 -7.62 -14.68
CA GLN A 188 6.72 -6.18 -14.40
C GLN A 188 7.38 -5.41 -15.54
N GLN A 189 6.89 -4.20 -15.83
CA GLN A 189 7.43 -3.35 -16.92
C GLN A 189 8.88 -2.91 -16.69
N ASN A 190 9.29 -2.75 -15.43
CA ASN A 190 10.63 -2.31 -15.05
C ASN A 190 11.22 -3.30 -14.04
N VAL A 191 11.59 -4.49 -14.51
CA VAL A 191 12.22 -5.50 -13.65
C VAL A 191 13.61 -5.03 -13.26
N THR A 192 13.85 -4.88 -11.97
CA THR A 192 15.17 -4.67 -11.39
C THR A 192 15.65 -6.01 -10.84
N TYR A 193 16.76 -6.53 -11.33
CA TYR A 193 17.29 -7.80 -10.83
C TYR A 193 17.89 -7.61 -9.43
N GLU A 194 17.02 -7.70 -8.41
CA GLU A 194 17.42 -7.57 -7.02
C GLU A 194 18.32 -8.76 -6.63
N LYS A 195 19.50 -8.44 -6.05
CA LYS A 195 20.47 -9.45 -5.66
C LYS A 195 19.91 -10.51 -4.72
N LEU A 196 19.05 -10.10 -3.79
CA LEU A 196 18.35 -10.98 -2.86
C LEU A 196 17.57 -12.09 -3.58
N TYR A 197 16.83 -11.74 -4.63
CA TYR A 197 16.03 -12.70 -5.37
C TYR A 197 16.89 -13.62 -6.23
N GLN A 198 17.99 -13.11 -6.77
CA GLN A 198 18.95 -13.94 -7.52
C GLN A 198 19.64 -14.97 -6.63
N GLU A 199 20.03 -14.56 -5.42
CA GLU A 199 20.60 -15.47 -4.42
C GLU A 199 19.58 -16.53 -3.99
N ALA A 200 18.33 -16.16 -3.75
CA ALA A 200 17.25 -17.08 -3.41
C ALA A 200 17.00 -18.08 -4.53
N LEU A 201 16.94 -17.63 -5.80
CA LEU A 201 16.80 -18.51 -6.96
C LEU A 201 17.99 -19.47 -7.10
N ALA A 202 19.22 -19.02 -6.85
CA ALA A 202 20.39 -19.88 -6.88
C ALA A 202 20.32 -20.99 -5.83
N ILE A 203 19.88 -20.68 -4.61
CA ILE A 203 19.67 -21.66 -3.55
C ILE A 203 18.59 -22.67 -3.96
N TYR A 204 17.45 -22.20 -4.47
CA TYR A 204 16.37 -23.07 -4.93
C TYR A 204 16.86 -24.04 -6.01
N LEU A 205 17.54 -23.53 -7.05
CA LEU A 205 18.02 -24.34 -8.17
C LEU A 205 19.13 -25.33 -7.77
N THR A 206 19.94 -25.01 -6.77
CA THR A 206 20.95 -25.94 -6.24
C THR A 206 20.31 -27.00 -5.36
N GLY A 207 19.34 -26.63 -4.52
CA GLY A 207 18.60 -27.56 -3.67
C GLY A 207 17.77 -28.59 -4.43
N THR A 208 17.14 -28.18 -5.55
CA THR A 208 16.36 -29.09 -6.42
C THR A 208 17.22 -30.06 -7.24
N LYS A 209 18.52 -29.76 -7.41
CA LYS A 209 19.46 -30.63 -8.12
C LYS A 209 20.24 -31.56 -7.19
N ALA A 210 20.19 -31.33 -5.87
CA ALA A 210 20.82 -32.21 -4.91
C ALA A 210 20.01 -33.53 -4.82
N PRO A 211 20.63 -34.74 -4.96
CA PRO A 211 19.92 -35.97 -4.66
C PRO A 211 19.42 -35.91 -3.21
N PRO A 212 18.23 -36.53 -2.93
CA PRO A 212 17.72 -36.56 -1.58
C PRO A 212 18.81 -37.13 -0.67
N ALA A 213 19.20 -36.35 0.34
CA ALA A 213 20.14 -36.83 1.32
C ALA A 213 19.44 -37.99 2.08
N GLU A 214 19.95 -39.17 1.91
CA GLU A 214 19.61 -40.33 2.74
C GLU A 214 20.12 -39.99 4.14
N TRP A 215 19.20 -39.62 5.05
CA TRP A 215 19.43 -39.43 6.49
C TRP A 215 18.94 -40.65 7.27
#